data_61892902da8e2d2eb787e1ac242815ff
#
_entry.id   61892902da8e2d2eb787e1ac242815ff
#
_cell.length_a   1.000
_cell.length_b   1.000
_cell.length_c   1.000
_cell.angle_alpha   90.00
_cell.angle_beta   90.00
_cell.angle_gamma   90.00
#
_symmetry.space_group_name_H-M   'P 1'
#
loop_
_entity.id
_entity.type
_entity.pdbx_description
1 polymer ?
#
loop_
_entity_poly.entity_id
_entity_poly.type
_entity_poly.pdbx_seq_one_letter_code
_entity_poly.pdbx_strand_id
1 'polypeptide(L)'
;MSEHLTIGFLPLVDACLPILAAEHGFAAGEGLELSFVRDVSWATALDRLLYGHSDAAHLLAPLAIATTLGRGRPAQSLAAPFVLGLNGNAITFSPELATAVGAPQGSLGDPHAIGRALAIEAKRRAAAGRKLRFGVVHRYSSHNYMLRYWLAACGVAPDVDVEITTVAPPFVADALENGEIDGTCVGEPWSSVAVERGAGQIVLATTQIWRRGVEKVLAM
;
A
#
# COMPACT_ATOMS: atom_id res chain seq x y z
N MET A 1 -0.21 -32.81 -19.61
CA MET A 1 -1.16 -32.47 -18.53
C MET A 1 -0.76 -31.10 -18.02
N SER A 2 -1.66 -30.15 -17.97
CA SER A 2 -1.41 -28.84 -17.37
C SER A 2 -1.37 -28.95 -15.84
N GLU A 3 -0.45 -28.24 -15.21
CA GLU A 3 -0.42 -28.09 -13.76
C GLU A 3 -1.35 -26.93 -13.37
N HIS A 4 -2.25 -27.17 -12.42
CA HIS A 4 -3.18 -26.15 -11.94
C HIS A 4 -2.59 -25.44 -10.72
N LEU A 5 -2.56 -24.10 -10.75
CA LEU A 5 -2.09 -23.27 -9.66
C LEU A 5 -3.14 -22.20 -9.29
N THR A 6 -3.39 -22.06 -7.99
CA THR A 6 -4.29 -21.06 -7.44
C THR A 6 -3.47 -19.90 -6.87
N ILE A 7 -3.74 -18.67 -7.31
CA ILE A 7 -3.04 -17.46 -6.89
C ILE A 7 -4.00 -16.55 -6.11
N GLY A 8 -3.68 -16.29 -4.83
CA GLY A 8 -4.35 -15.27 -4.04
C GLY A 8 -3.89 -13.87 -4.44
N PHE A 9 -4.80 -12.90 -4.60
CA PHE A 9 -4.43 -11.54 -4.97
C PHE A 9 -5.35 -10.48 -4.39
N LEU A 10 -4.84 -9.26 -4.24
CA LEU A 10 -5.63 -8.08 -4.00
C LEU A 10 -5.83 -7.30 -5.32
N PRO A 11 -6.97 -6.62 -5.49
CA PRO A 11 -7.29 -5.87 -6.71
C PRO A 11 -6.51 -4.55 -6.76
N LEU A 12 -5.23 -4.66 -7.10
CA LEU A 12 -4.32 -3.55 -7.38
C LEU A 12 -3.73 -3.71 -8.79
N VAL A 13 -3.21 -2.63 -9.35
CA VAL A 13 -2.66 -2.61 -10.71
C VAL A 13 -1.48 -3.58 -10.84
N ASP A 14 -0.67 -3.76 -9.82
CA ASP A 14 0.48 -4.66 -9.82
C ASP A 14 0.13 -6.17 -9.78
N ALA A 15 -1.15 -6.51 -9.61
CA ALA A 15 -1.65 -7.87 -9.84
C ALA A 15 -1.87 -8.20 -11.33
N CYS A 16 -1.70 -7.23 -12.24
CA CYS A 16 -1.97 -7.44 -13.66
C CYS A 16 -1.06 -8.50 -14.32
N LEU A 17 0.18 -8.65 -13.88
CA LEU A 17 1.14 -9.56 -14.53
C LEU A 17 0.68 -11.03 -14.52
N PRO A 18 0.35 -11.66 -13.38
CA PRO A 18 -0.14 -13.03 -13.37
C PRO A 18 -1.52 -13.16 -14.05
N ILE A 19 -2.39 -12.13 -13.95
CA ILE A 19 -3.70 -12.14 -14.61
C ILE A 19 -3.51 -12.11 -16.14
N LEU A 20 -2.67 -11.22 -16.66
CA LEU A 20 -2.38 -11.17 -18.10
C LEU A 20 -1.69 -12.44 -18.60
N ALA A 21 -0.86 -13.10 -17.78
CA ALA A 21 -0.25 -14.36 -18.15
C ALA A 21 -1.30 -15.46 -18.40
N ALA A 22 -2.39 -15.48 -17.62
CA ALA A 22 -3.50 -16.38 -17.84
C ALA A 22 -4.36 -15.96 -19.05
N GLU A 23 -4.81 -14.71 -19.08
CA GLU A 23 -5.76 -14.20 -20.08
C GLU A 23 -5.21 -14.22 -21.51
N HIS A 24 -3.90 -14.01 -21.68
CA HIS A 24 -3.23 -14.05 -22.99
C HIS A 24 -2.60 -15.41 -23.33
N GLY A 25 -2.86 -16.44 -22.52
CA GLY A 25 -2.41 -17.80 -22.79
C GLY A 25 -0.92 -18.05 -22.57
N PHE A 26 -0.17 -17.10 -21.98
CA PHE A 26 1.26 -17.30 -21.70
C PHE A 26 1.47 -18.42 -20.68
N ALA A 27 0.64 -18.49 -19.65
CA ALA A 27 0.69 -19.59 -18.67
C ALA A 27 0.35 -20.94 -19.33
N ALA A 28 -0.67 -20.98 -20.19
CA ALA A 28 -1.05 -22.19 -20.91
C ALA A 28 0.06 -22.68 -21.85
N GLY A 29 0.81 -21.76 -22.46
CA GLY A 29 1.99 -22.06 -23.29
C GLY A 29 3.10 -22.77 -22.53
N GLU A 30 3.20 -22.54 -21.20
CA GLU A 30 4.13 -23.19 -20.27
C GLU A 30 3.51 -24.41 -19.57
N GLY A 31 2.31 -24.86 -19.97
CA GLY A 31 1.62 -26.00 -19.36
C GLY A 31 0.97 -25.70 -18.00
N LEU A 32 0.71 -24.43 -17.69
CA LEU A 32 0.09 -23.99 -16.45
C LEU A 32 -1.36 -23.55 -16.68
N GLU A 33 -2.25 -23.94 -15.77
CA GLU A 33 -3.61 -23.42 -15.65
C GLU A 33 -3.72 -22.59 -14.37
N LEU A 34 -3.94 -21.27 -14.50
CA LEU A 34 -3.98 -20.37 -13.35
C LEU A 34 -5.42 -20.05 -12.95
N SER A 35 -5.70 -20.20 -11.66
CA SER A 35 -6.94 -19.72 -11.01
C SER A 35 -6.62 -18.59 -10.04
N PHE A 36 -7.55 -17.64 -9.88
CA PHE A 36 -7.35 -16.47 -9.04
C PHE A 36 -8.39 -16.37 -7.94
N VAL A 37 -7.93 -16.10 -6.71
CA VAL A 37 -8.79 -15.84 -5.57
C VAL A 37 -8.56 -14.40 -5.11
N ARG A 38 -9.61 -13.58 -5.23
CA ARG A 38 -9.58 -12.19 -4.81
C ARG A 38 -9.74 -12.07 -3.31
N ASP A 39 -8.75 -11.49 -2.64
CA ASP A 39 -8.77 -11.15 -1.23
C ASP A 39 -8.98 -9.63 -1.02
N VAL A 40 -9.43 -9.25 0.17
CA VAL A 40 -9.67 -7.86 0.54
C VAL A 40 -8.57 -7.27 1.42
N SER A 41 -7.75 -8.11 2.05
CA SER A 41 -6.66 -7.69 2.92
C SER A 41 -5.40 -8.53 2.73
N TRP A 42 -4.25 -7.92 3.01
CA TRP A 42 -2.96 -8.59 2.95
C TRP A 42 -2.81 -9.73 3.98
N ALA A 43 -3.47 -9.60 5.12
CA ALA A 43 -3.49 -10.65 6.13
C ALA A 43 -4.21 -11.89 5.60
N THR A 44 -5.37 -11.72 4.96
CA THR A 44 -6.14 -12.83 4.38
C THR A 44 -5.37 -13.51 3.26
N ALA A 45 -4.76 -12.73 2.35
CA ALA A 45 -3.96 -13.29 1.26
C ALA A 45 -2.77 -14.12 1.78
N LEU A 46 -2.07 -13.61 2.81
CA LEU A 46 -0.99 -14.34 3.45
C LEU A 46 -1.49 -15.61 4.16
N ASP A 47 -2.58 -15.52 4.94
CA ASP A 47 -3.11 -16.68 5.65
C ASP A 47 -3.58 -17.78 4.67
N ARG A 48 -4.21 -17.39 3.57
CA ARG A 48 -4.59 -18.32 2.49
C ARG A 48 -3.37 -19.09 1.96
N LEU A 49 -2.26 -18.39 1.70
CA LEU A 49 -1.01 -19.01 1.26
C LEU A 49 -0.44 -19.95 2.33
N LEU A 50 -0.32 -19.48 3.56
CA LEU A 50 0.31 -20.23 4.65
C LEU A 50 -0.47 -21.48 5.06
N TYR A 51 -1.80 -21.50 4.88
CA TYR A 51 -2.65 -22.65 5.17
C TYR A 51 -2.91 -23.54 3.94
N GLY A 52 -2.21 -23.30 2.81
CA GLY A 52 -2.30 -24.13 1.61
C GLY A 52 -3.63 -23.98 0.86
N HIS A 53 -4.35 -22.87 1.04
CA HIS A 53 -5.57 -22.56 0.27
C HIS A 53 -5.27 -21.83 -1.03
N SER A 54 -4.03 -21.48 -1.29
CA SER A 54 -3.47 -21.05 -2.57
C SER A 54 -2.03 -21.53 -2.68
N ASP A 55 -1.58 -21.75 -3.90
CA ASP A 55 -0.21 -22.21 -4.20
C ASP A 55 0.76 -21.02 -4.23
N ALA A 56 0.25 -19.85 -4.60
CA ALA A 56 1.01 -18.61 -4.62
C ALA A 56 0.13 -17.42 -4.21
N ALA A 57 0.77 -16.30 -3.89
CA ALA A 57 0.09 -15.06 -3.58
C ALA A 57 0.83 -13.84 -4.14
N HIS A 58 0.07 -12.91 -4.71
CA HIS A 58 0.48 -11.52 -4.88
C HIS A 58 0.58 -10.91 -3.49
N LEU A 59 1.79 -10.64 -3.00
CA LEU A 59 2.04 -10.30 -1.61
C LEU A 59 2.97 -9.10 -1.47
N LEU A 60 2.83 -8.37 -0.37
CA LEU A 60 3.77 -7.30 0.02
C LEU A 60 5.16 -7.90 0.30
N ALA A 61 6.17 -7.40 -0.37
CA ALA A 61 7.54 -7.87 -0.16
C ALA A 61 8.01 -7.77 1.30
N PRO A 62 7.80 -6.65 2.02
CA PRO A 62 8.14 -6.57 3.44
C PRO A 62 7.36 -7.54 4.33
N LEU A 63 6.11 -7.90 3.95
CA LEU A 63 5.33 -8.87 4.70
C LEU A 63 5.87 -10.29 4.54
N ALA A 64 6.29 -10.67 3.32
CA ALA A 64 6.96 -11.94 3.09
C ALA A 64 8.24 -12.06 3.93
N ILE A 65 9.07 -11.02 3.96
CA ILE A 65 10.28 -10.96 4.78
C ILE A 65 9.93 -11.07 6.28
N ALA A 66 8.94 -10.29 6.75
CA ALA A 66 8.52 -10.30 8.15
C ALA A 66 8.01 -11.68 8.59
N THR A 67 7.28 -12.39 7.71
CA THR A 67 6.80 -13.75 7.94
C THR A 67 7.95 -14.74 8.07
N THR A 68 8.92 -14.68 7.16
CA THR A 68 10.12 -15.54 7.21
C THR A 68 10.95 -15.28 8.47
N LEU A 69 11.00 -14.04 8.94
CA LEU A 69 11.72 -13.66 10.17
C LEU A 69 10.90 -13.87 11.46
N GLY A 70 9.68 -14.39 11.39
CA GLY A 70 8.83 -14.61 12.55
C GLY A 70 8.36 -13.31 13.23
N ARG A 71 8.17 -12.24 12.47
CA ARG A 71 7.70 -10.95 13.00
C ARG A 71 6.17 -10.91 13.05
N GLY A 72 5.61 -10.90 14.27
CA GLY A 72 4.17 -10.82 14.52
C GLY A 72 3.41 -12.15 14.38
N ARG A 73 4.10 -13.21 13.98
CA ARG A 73 3.61 -14.61 13.91
C ARG A 73 4.79 -15.58 13.97
N PRO A 74 4.58 -16.90 14.19
CA PRO A 74 5.64 -17.89 14.06
C PRO A 74 6.31 -17.82 12.69
N ALA A 75 7.63 -18.00 12.66
CA ALA A 75 8.39 -17.96 11.41
C ALA A 75 7.94 -19.06 10.44
N GLN A 76 7.69 -18.67 9.19
CA GLN A 76 7.40 -19.59 8.09
C GLN A 76 8.19 -19.14 6.88
N SER A 77 8.91 -20.08 6.26
CA SER A 77 9.73 -19.79 5.09
C SER A 77 8.82 -19.56 3.89
N LEU A 78 9.04 -18.45 3.19
CA LEU A 78 8.40 -18.14 1.92
C LEU A 78 9.47 -17.94 0.85
N ALA A 79 9.24 -18.48 -0.33
CA ALA A 79 9.98 -18.12 -1.53
C ALA A 79 9.31 -16.93 -2.21
N ALA A 80 10.10 -16.03 -2.79
CA ALA A 80 9.61 -14.90 -3.58
C ALA A 80 10.41 -14.81 -4.88
N PRO A 81 10.16 -15.72 -5.85
CA PRO A 81 10.96 -15.85 -7.05
C PRO A 81 10.81 -14.68 -8.02
N PHE A 82 9.73 -13.88 -7.89
CA PHE A 82 9.44 -12.84 -8.85
C PHE A 82 8.97 -11.55 -8.17
N VAL A 83 9.51 -10.40 -8.61
CA VAL A 83 9.08 -9.06 -8.23
C VAL A 83 7.99 -8.61 -9.21
N LEU A 84 6.78 -8.40 -8.68
CA LEU A 84 5.62 -7.99 -9.48
C LEU A 84 5.55 -6.48 -9.69
N GLY A 85 6.09 -5.69 -8.76
CA GLY A 85 6.04 -4.24 -8.86
C GLY A 85 7.14 -3.53 -8.09
N LEU A 86 7.58 -2.41 -8.63
CA LEU A 86 8.47 -1.45 -7.97
C LEU A 86 7.72 -0.14 -7.77
N ASN A 87 7.67 0.37 -6.55
CA ASN A 87 6.90 1.58 -6.20
C ASN A 87 5.40 1.43 -6.57
N GLY A 88 4.80 2.44 -7.22
CA GLY A 88 3.38 2.38 -7.63
C GLY A 88 2.40 2.77 -6.53
N ASN A 89 2.90 3.37 -5.43
CA ASN A 89 2.07 3.91 -4.37
C ASN A 89 2.06 5.44 -4.41
N ALA A 90 0.98 6.02 -3.90
CA ALA A 90 0.86 7.44 -3.72
C ALA A 90 0.54 7.79 -2.26
N ILE A 91 0.94 9.00 -1.85
CA ILE A 91 0.45 9.63 -0.64
C ILE A 91 -0.70 10.54 -1.05
N THR A 92 -1.87 10.25 -0.50
CA THR A 92 -3.12 10.96 -0.77
C THR A 92 -3.61 11.57 0.53
N PHE A 93 -3.96 12.85 0.51
CA PHE A 93 -4.53 13.58 1.64
C PHE A 93 -6.02 13.83 1.43
N SER A 94 -6.77 13.97 2.50
CA SER A 94 -8.12 14.53 2.43
C SER A 94 -8.05 15.95 1.82
N PRO A 95 -9.13 16.44 1.16
CA PRO A 95 -9.14 17.78 0.60
C PRO A 95 -8.83 18.88 1.63
N GLU A 96 -9.29 18.69 2.87
CA GLU A 96 -9.00 19.60 3.98
C GLU A 96 -7.50 19.65 4.29
N LEU A 97 -6.85 18.50 4.45
CA LEU A 97 -5.42 18.44 4.75
C LEU A 97 -4.59 18.94 3.57
N ALA A 98 -4.94 18.57 2.34
CA ALA A 98 -4.26 19.03 1.12
C ALA A 98 -4.26 20.56 1.03
N THR A 99 -5.40 21.18 1.30
CA THR A 99 -5.54 22.65 1.36
C THR A 99 -4.70 23.24 2.49
N ALA A 100 -4.75 22.66 3.69
CA ALA A 100 -4.03 23.16 4.86
C ALA A 100 -2.51 23.17 4.67
N VAL A 101 -1.97 22.20 3.90
CA VAL A 101 -0.52 22.13 3.60
C VAL A 101 -0.14 22.85 2.30
N GLY A 102 -1.08 23.47 1.60
CA GLY A 102 -0.84 24.15 0.33
C GLY A 102 -0.41 23.22 -0.80
N ALA A 103 -0.97 22.01 -0.84
CA ALA A 103 -0.67 21.07 -1.91
C ALA A 103 -1.16 21.59 -3.28
N PRO A 104 -0.34 21.51 -4.34
CA PRO A 104 -0.73 22.02 -5.64
C PRO A 104 -1.85 21.16 -6.24
N GLN A 105 -2.84 21.83 -6.86
CA GLN A 105 -3.93 21.14 -7.53
C GLN A 105 -3.48 20.54 -8.87
N GLY A 106 -3.89 19.31 -9.16
CA GLY A 106 -3.64 18.64 -10.45
C GLY A 106 -2.19 18.27 -10.74
N SER A 107 -1.29 18.37 -9.75
CA SER A 107 0.12 17.99 -9.89
C SER A 107 0.69 17.48 -8.57
N LEU A 108 1.80 16.73 -8.65
CA LEU A 108 2.52 16.30 -7.45
C LEU A 108 3.27 17.48 -6.82
N GLY A 109 3.27 17.53 -5.49
CA GLY A 109 4.02 18.51 -4.72
C GLY A 109 5.51 18.20 -4.62
N ASP A 110 6.27 19.14 -4.11
CA ASP A 110 7.64 18.91 -3.66
C ASP A 110 7.62 18.21 -2.29
N PRO A 111 8.28 17.03 -2.13
CA PRO A 111 8.23 16.26 -0.89
C PRO A 111 8.69 17.03 0.35
N HIS A 112 9.69 17.91 0.21
CA HIS A 112 10.19 18.71 1.32
C HIS A 112 9.26 19.85 1.68
N ALA A 113 8.69 20.54 0.68
CA ALA A 113 7.75 21.64 0.91
C ALA A 113 6.47 21.12 1.58
N ILE A 114 5.85 20.08 1.03
CA ILE A 114 4.67 19.43 1.61
C ILE A 114 4.97 18.90 3.01
N GLY A 115 6.12 18.25 3.21
CA GLY A 115 6.51 17.70 4.50
C GLY A 115 6.70 18.77 5.58
N ARG A 116 7.33 19.91 5.26
CA ARG A 116 7.46 21.02 6.21
C ARG A 116 6.09 21.64 6.59
N ALA A 117 5.22 21.83 5.61
CA ALA A 117 3.87 22.31 5.86
C ALA A 117 3.07 21.32 6.72
N LEU A 118 3.20 20.02 6.44
CA LEU A 118 2.58 18.96 7.23
C LEU A 118 3.08 18.94 8.68
N ALA A 119 4.39 19.16 8.92
CA ALA A 119 4.94 19.22 10.27
C ALA A 119 4.36 20.38 11.09
N ILE A 120 4.12 21.54 10.46
CA ILE A 120 3.45 22.67 11.10
C ILE A 120 1.99 22.32 11.42
N GLU A 121 1.28 21.76 10.46
CA GLU A 121 -0.14 21.39 10.62
C GLU A 121 -0.33 20.28 11.66
N ALA A 122 0.55 19.27 11.71
CA ALA A 122 0.52 18.22 12.72
C ALA A 122 0.66 18.79 14.13
N LYS A 123 1.60 19.70 14.35
CA LYS A 123 1.76 20.41 15.64
C LYS A 123 0.55 21.24 15.99
N ARG A 124 -0.01 21.99 15.02
CA ARG A 124 -1.20 22.79 15.22
C ARG A 124 -2.41 21.95 15.66
N ARG A 125 -2.64 20.82 14.99
CA ARG A 125 -3.76 19.90 15.33
C ARG A 125 -3.51 19.20 16.67
N ALA A 126 -2.29 18.76 16.94
CA ALA A 126 -1.94 18.14 18.22
C ALA A 126 -2.16 19.11 19.41
N ALA A 127 -1.81 20.39 19.26
CA ALA A 127 -2.10 21.43 20.26
C ALA A 127 -3.59 21.66 20.48
N ALA A 128 -4.43 21.36 19.49
CA ALA A 128 -5.90 21.38 19.59
C ALA A 128 -6.49 20.02 20.07
N GLY A 129 -5.65 19.10 20.54
CA GLY A 129 -6.08 17.79 21.08
C GLY A 129 -6.43 16.74 20.00
N ARG A 130 -6.14 17.00 18.71
CA ARG A 130 -6.44 16.07 17.62
C ARG A 130 -5.21 15.82 16.75
N LYS A 131 -4.63 14.64 16.82
CA LYS A 131 -3.53 14.24 15.93
C LYS A 131 -4.05 13.95 14.52
N LEU A 132 -3.18 14.17 13.52
CA LEU A 132 -3.41 13.68 12.17
C LEU A 132 -3.37 12.15 12.15
N ARG A 133 -4.26 11.55 11.38
CA ARG A 133 -4.40 10.09 11.24
C ARG A 133 -4.08 9.68 9.81
N PHE A 134 -3.18 8.72 9.66
CA PHE A 134 -2.77 8.18 8.36
C PHE A 134 -3.14 6.71 8.24
N GLY A 135 -3.75 6.35 7.10
CA GLY A 135 -4.03 4.98 6.72
C GLY A 135 -2.86 4.36 5.95
N VAL A 136 -2.48 3.14 6.32
CA VAL A 136 -1.57 2.27 5.54
C VAL A 136 -2.18 0.89 5.41
N VAL A 137 -1.79 0.12 4.40
CA VAL A 137 -2.47 -1.14 4.09
C VAL A 137 -2.05 -2.32 4.97
N HIS A 138 -0.90 -2.23 5.61
CA HIS A 138 -0.38 -3.23 6.55
C HIS A 138 0.83 -2.67 7.29
N ARG A 139 1.06 -3.10 8.55
CA ARG A 139 2.24 -2.68 9.33
C ARG A 139 3.58 -3.08 8.70
N TYR A 140 3.63 -4.21 8.02
CA TYR A 140 4.78 -4.68 7.25
C TYR A 140 4.54 -4.43 5.75
N SER A 141 4.51 -3.16 5.35
CA SER A 141 4.33 -2.74 3.96
C SER A 141 5.31 -1.64 3.59
N SER A 142 5.70 -1.58 2.34
CA SER A 142 6.49 -0.45 1.82
C SER A 142 5.74 0.86 1.99
N HIS A 143 4.40 0.85 1.89
CA HIS A 143 3.53 1.98 2.17
C HIS A 143 3.81 2.58 3.55
N ASN A 144 3.79 1.73 4.60
CA ASN A 144 4.05 2.15 5.97
C ASN A 144 5.49 2.66 6.13
N TYR A 145 6.47 1.93 5.58
CA TYR A 145 7.87 2.30 5.75
C TYR A 145 8.22 3.59 5.01
N MET A 146 7.73 3.78 3.79
CA MET A 146 7.98 5.01 3.03
C MET A 146 7.28 6.23 3.63
N LEU A 147 6.02 6.06 4.10
CA LEU A 147 5.32 7.11 4.81
C LEU A 147 6.09 7.53 6.07
N ARG A 148 6.49 6.58 6.91
CA ARG A 148 7.27 6.83 8.14
C ARG A 148 8.62 7.49 7.85
N TYR A 149 9.32 7.01 6.83
CA TYR A 149 10.61 7.56 6.42
C TYR A 149 10.46 9.03 5.99
N TRP A 150 9.47 9.34 5.17
CA TRP A 150 9.20 10.70 4.72
C TRP A 150 8.75 11.61 5.88
N LEU A 151 7.83 11.16 6.73
CA LEU A 151 7.39 11.91 7.90
C LEU A 151 8.58 12.27 8.81
N ALA A 152 9.40 11.29 9.14
CA ALA A 152 10.59 11.49 9.99
C ALA A 152 11.59 12.46 9.34
N ALA A 153 11.85 12.34 8.04
CA ALA A 153 12.73 13.25 7.30
C ALA A 153 12.23 14.70 7.30
N CYS A 154 10.92 14.89 7.46
CA CYS A 154 10.28 16.22 7.53
C CYS A 154 10.08 16.73 8.96
N GLY A 155 10.60 16.02 9.98
CA GLY A 155 10.51 16.41 11.38
C GLY A 155 9.18 16.09 12.05
N VAL A 156 8.41 15.13 11.51
CA VAL A 156 7.21 14.54 12.12
C VAL A 156 7.58 13.17 12.69
N ALA A 157 7.48 12.99 13.99
CA ALA A 157 7.75 11.70 14.62
C ALA A 157 6.55 10.76 14.44
N PRO A 158 6.68 9.66 13.63
CA PRO A 158 5.60 8.70 13.48
C PRO A 158 5.19 8.08 14.83
N ASP A 159 3.89 7.84 15.04
CA ASP A 159 3.27 7.33 16.28
C ASP A 159 3.30 8.31 17.47
N VAL A 160 4.08 9.40 17.41
CA VAL A 160 4.11 10.45 18.44
C VAL A 160 3.31 11.66 18.01
N ASP A 161 3.66 12.24 16.86
CA ASP A 161 3.01 13.46 16.35
C ASP A 161 1.76 13.15 15.51
N VAL A 162 1.70 11.94 14.94
CA VAL A 162 0.60 11.44 14.11
C VAL A 162 0.22 10.03 14.54
N GLU A 163 -0.98 9.60 14.17
CA GLU A 163 -1.44 8.23 14.33
C GLU A 163 -1.38 7.51 12.97
N ILE A 164 -0.88 6.26 12.96
CA ILE A 164 -0.82 5.44 11.75
C ILE A 164 -1.64 4.17 12.02
N THR A 165 -2.70 3.99 11.24
CA THR A 165 -3.63 2.86 11.35
C THR A 165 -3.62 2.01 10.08
N THR A 166 -4.13 0.77 10.18
CA THR A 166 -4.26 -0.12 9.04
C THR A 166 -5.66 -0.01 8.45
N VAL A 167 -5.72 0.29 7.15
CA VAL A 167 -6.94 0.34 6.34
C VAL A 167 -6.73 -0.55 5.12
N ALA A 168 -7.62 -1.51 4.89
CA ALA A 168 -7.52 -2.36 3.70
C ALA A 168 -7.73 -1.52 2.42
N PRO A 169 -6.98 -1.80 1.33
CA PRO A 169 -6.97 -0.95 0.15
C PRO A 169 -8.35 -0.54 -0.39
N PRO A 170 -9.36 -1.44 -0.51
CA PRO A 170 -10.67 -1.07 -1.03
C PRO A 170 -11.45 -0.07 -0.17
N PHE A 171 -11.10 0.10 1.10
CA PHE A 171 -11.81 0.96 2.05
C PHE A 171 -11.13 2.31 2.30
N VAL A 172 -10.02 2.58 1.63
CA VAL A 172 -9.25 3.81 1.84
C VAL A 172 -10.04 5.06 1.45
N ALA A 173 -10.78 5.01 0.34
CA ALA A 173 -11.61 6.13 -0.11
C ALA A 173 -12.73 6.42 0.88
N ASP A 174 -13.40 5.38 1.40
CA ASP A 174 -14.45 5.51 2.42
C ASP A 174 -13.90 6.12 3.72
N ALA A 175 -12.73 5.64 4.17
CA ALA A 175 -12.07 6.15 5.37
C ALA A 175 -11.67 7.63 5.27
N LEU A 176 -11.22 8.09 4.09
CA LEU A 176 -10.96 9.50 3.82
C LEU A 176 -12.27 10.31 3.81
N GLU A 177 -13.29 9.84 3.08
CA GLU A 177 -14.59 10.52 2.94
C GLU A 177 -15.30 10.69 4.28
N ASN A 178 -15.26 9.65 5.13
CA ASN A 178 -15.84 9.68 6.47
C ASN A 178 -14.97 10.45 7.50
N GLY A 179 -13.80 10.95 7.11
CA GLY A 179 -12.88 11.63 8.03
C GLY A 179 -12.30 10.71 9.11
N GLU A 180 -12.25 9.40 8.88
CA GLU A 180 -11.61 8.44 9.77
C GLU A 180 -10.09 8.53 9.71
N ILE A 181 -9.56 8.92 8.53
CA ILE A 181 -8.15 9.25 8.29
C ILE A 181 -8.04 10.59 7.57
N ASP A 182 -6.94 11.31 7.82
CA ASP A 182 -6.63 12.60 7.17
C ASP A 182 -5.77 12.40 5.92
N GLY A 183 -5.09 11.26 5.80
CA GLY A 183 -4.28 10.90 4.65
C GLY A 183 -3.95 9.41 4.61
N THR A 184 -3.39 8.97 3.50
CA THR A 184 -3.06 7.56 3.29
C THR A 184 -1.84 7.40 2.41
N CYS A 185 -1.19 6.23 2.52
CA CYS A 185 -0.27 5.72 1.52
C CYS A 185 -0.77 4.36 1.03
N VAL A 186 -1.16 4.29 -0.23
CA VAL A 186 -1.77 3.09 -0.82
C VAL A 186 -1.34 2.93 -2.29
N GLY A 187 -1.40 1.69 -2.79
CA GLY A 187 -1.15 1.35 -4.19
C GLY A 187 -2.35 1.65 -5.10
N GLU A 188 -2.08 1.87 -6.38
CA GLU A 188 -3.12 2.07 -7.37
C GLU A 188 -3.95 0.78 -7.63
N PRO A 189 -5.28 0.94 -7.89
CA PRO A 189 -5.97 2.18 -8.26
C PRO A 189 -6.59 2.96 -7.09
N TRP A 190 -6.34 2.60 -5.86
CA TRP A 190 -7.12 3.09 -4.71
C TRP A 190 -6.88 4.57 -4.39
N SER A 191 -5.68 5.12 -4.68
CA SER A 191 -5.47 6.57 -4.63
C SER A 191 -6.27 7.30 -5.70
N SER A 192 -6.28 6.78 -6.93
CA SER A 192 -7.08 7.32 -8.04
C SER A 192 -8.58 7.26 -7.76
N VAL A 193 -9.07 6.16 -7.17
CA VAL A 193 -10.48 6.02 -6.73
C VAL A 193 -10.85 7.09 -5.69
N ALA A 194 -9.97 7.35 -4.72
CA ALA A 194 -10.21 8.41 -3.74
C ALA A 194 -10.30 9.80 -4.40
N VAL A 195 -9.46 10.08 -5.41
CA VAL A 195 -9.50 11.33 -6.17
C VAL A 195 -10.78 11.43 -7.01
N GLU A 196 -11.15 10.37 -7.73
CA GLU A 196 -12.37 10.33 -8.55
C GLU A 196 -13.63 10.59 -7.72
N ARG A 197 -13.67 10.08 -6.50
CA ARG A 197 -14.77 10.30 -5.55
C ARG A 197 -14.73 11.68 -4.86
N GLY A 198 -13.68 12.49 -5.09
CA GLY A 198 -13.49 13.75 -4.38
C GLY A 198 -13.10 13.60 -2.90
N ALA A 199 -12.84 12.38 -2.47
CA ALA A 199 -12.46 12.04 -1.08
C ALA A 199 -10.98 12.33 -0.78
N GLY A 200 -10.15 12.49 -1.82
CA GLY A 200 -8.71 12.68 -1.66
C GLY A 200 -8.05 13.45 -2.78
N GLN A 201 -6.85 13.92 -2.49
CA GLN A 201 -5.92 14.52 -3.45
C GLN A 201 -4.58 13.81 -3.34
N ILE A 202 -4.07 13.26 -4.44
CA ILE A 202 -2.71 12.72 -4.50
C ILE A 202 -1.73 13.89 -4.39
N VAL A 203 -0.91 13.88 -3.35
CA VAL A 203 0.06 14.95 -3.10
C VAL A 203 1.49 14.55 -3.44
N LEU A 204 1.83 13.27 -3.31
CA LEU A 204 3.17 12.73 -3.63
C LEU A 204 3.06 11.33 -4.21
N ALA A 205 3.98 10.98 -5.11
CA ALA A 205 4.26 9.60 -5.48
C ALA A 205 5.43 9.06 -4.65
N THR A 206 5.41 7.80 -4.26
CA THR A 206 6.48 7.20 -3.45
C THR A 206 7.83 7.16 -4.16
N THR A 207 7.86 7.26 -5.50
CA THR A 207 9.09 7.41 -6.30
C THR A 207 9.86 8.71 -6.00
N GLN A 208 9.19 9.74 -5.47
CA GLN A 208 9.81 10.99 -5.03
C GLN A 208 10.51 10.84 -3.66
N ILE A 209 10.14 9.80 -2.89
CA ILE A 209 10.70 9.49 -1.57
C ILE A 209 11.83 8.46 -1.70
N TRP A 210 11.57 7.41 -2.48
CA TRP A 210 12.52 6.32 -2.69
C TRP A 210 12.49 5.88 -4.16
N ARG A 211 13.62 6.01 -4.84
CA ARG A 211 13.69 5.87 -6.31
C ARG A 211 13.25 4.48 -6.81
N ARG A 212 13.63 3.41 -6.11
CA ARG A 212 13.28 2.02 -6.44
C ARG A 212 13.02 1.22 -5.16
N GLY A 213 11.78 1.03 -4.83
CA GLY A 213 11.35 0.19 -3.73
C GLY A 213 10.64 -1.05 -4.24
N VAL A 214 11.08 -2.24 -3.82
CA VAL A 214 10.32 -3.47 -4.11
C VAL A 214 9.01 -3.38 -3.34
N GLU A 215 7.91 -3.53 -4.08
CA GLU A 215 6.58 -3.34 -3.51
C GLU A 215 5.85 -4.66 -3.35
N LYS A 216 5.65 -5.37 -4.45
CA LYS A 216 4.94 -6.65 -4.48
C LYS A 216 5.82 -7.75 -5.07
N VAL A 217 5.60 -8.94 -4.56
CA VAL A 217 6.24 -10.17 -5.01
C VAL A 217 5.19 -11.25 -5.26
N LEU A 218 5.50 -12.19 -6.12
CA LEU A 218 4.82 -13.48 -6.15
C LEU A 218 5.48 -14.34 -5.05
N ALA A 219 4.74 -14.61 -4.00
CA ALA A 219 5.20 -15.44 -2.87
C ALA A 219 4.61 -16.85 -2.98
N MET A 220 5.42 -17.85 -2.56
CA MET A 220 5.05 -19.26 -2.56
C MET A 220 5.47 -19.90 -1.25
#